data_e2e79a77aa5b88029fa08008e5cee6c5
#
_entry.id   e2e79a77aa5b88029fa08008e5cee6c5
#
_cell.length_a   1.000
_cell.length_b   1.000
_cell.length_c   1.000
_cell.angle_alpha   90.00
_cell.angle_beta   90.00
_cell.angle_gamma   90.00
#
_symmetry.space_group_name_H-M   'P 1'
#
loop_
_entity.id
_entity.type
_entity.pdbx_description
1 polymer ?
#
loop_
_entity_poly.entity_id
_entity_poly.type
_entity_poly.pdbx_seq_one_letter_code
_entity_poly.pdbx_strand_id
1 'polypeptide(L)'
;MLLVLGSLLTACEVIPAGEREEVIFTPTDPSAVKRTSLLIEYSGWQCVNCPTAAEEAHHLKEQYGENLVVVVMHPESNPNTRHNNKPALNYTCPEADSIYMMMGGTNTTPFPTGNVNLFKDVTKGYFNDFDKWATNISQAYS
;
A
#
# COMPACT_ATOMS: atom_id res chain seq x y z
N MET A 1 -30.99 -43.37 18.38
CA MET A 1 -29.68 -42.90 17.84
C MET A 1 -29.96 -41.84 16.81
N LEU A 2 -29.94 -40.59 17.24
CA LEU A 2 -30.33 -39.42 16.40
C LEU A 2 -29.05 -38.86 15.77
N LEU A 3 -28.92 -38.93 14.44
CA LEU A 3 -27.85 -38.34 13.68
C LEU A 3 -28.18 -36.85 13.46
N VAL A 4 -27.46 -35.96 14.13
CA VAL A 4 -27.48 -34.52 13.87
C VAL A 4 -26.54 -34.26 12.71
N LEU A 5 -27.12 -33.98 11.53
CA LEU A 5 -26.41 -33.49 10.35
C LEU A 5 -26.07 -32.02 10.62
N GLY A 6 -24.78 -31.73 10.90
CA GLY A 6 -24.28 -30.37 10.98
C GLY A 6 -24.24 -29.72 9.61
N SER A 7 -25.07 -28.70 9.42
CA SER A 7 -25.01 -27.84 8.25
C SER A 7 -23.74 -27.01 8.30
N LEU A 8 -22.80 -27.26 7.39
CA LEU A 8 -21.69 -26.36 7.08
C LEU A 8 -22.26 -25.10 6.42
N LEU A 9 -22.44 -24.06 7.21
CA LEU A 9 -22.75 -22.72 6.69
C LEU A 9 -21.48 -22.15 6.03
N THR A 10 -21.42 -22.29 4.73
CA THR A 10 -20.48 -21.49 3.92
C THR A 10 -20.99 -20.08 3.90
N ALA A 11 -20.44 -19.23 4.78
CA ALA A 11 -20.74 -17.81 4.80
C ALA A 11 -19.92 -17.08 3.71
N CYS A 12 -20.30 -17.30 2.44
CA CYS A 12 -20.13 -16.28 1.41
C CYS A 12 -21.44 -15.51 1.37
N GLU A 13 -21.48 -14.38 2.02
CA GLU A 13 -22.62 -13.47 1.94
C GLU A 13 -22.66 -12.88 0.54
N VAL A 14 -23.43 -13.52 -0.33
CA VAL A 14 -23.69 -12.97 -1.68
C VAL A 14 -24.76 -11.91 -1.51
N ILE A 15 -24.38 -10.64 -1.65
CA ILE A 15 -25.34 -9.53 -1.68
C ILE A 15 -26.31 -9.78 -2.85
N PRO A 16 -27.64 -9.95 -2.58
CA PRO A 16 -28.65 -10.17 -3.62
C PRO A 16 -28.59 -9.06 -4.66
N ALA A 17 -28.84 -9.39 -5.92
CA ALA A 17 -28.74 -8.45 -7.04
C ALA A 17 -29.61 -7.18 -6.88
N GLY A 18 -30.71 -7.27 -6.11
CA GLY A 18 -31.58 -6.13 -5.80
C GLY A 18 -31.12 -5.25 -4.64
N GLU A 19 -30.12 -5.67 -3.89
CA GLU A 19 -29.56 -4.88 -2.78
C GLU A 19 -28.19 -4.29 -3.13
N ARG A 20 -27.70 -4.53 -4.34
CA ARG A 20 -26.50 -3.88 -4.85
C ARG A 20 -26.88 -2.46 -5.22
N GLU A 21 -26.41 -1.47 -4.46
CA GLU A 21 -26.43 -0.09 -4.94
C GLU A 21 -25.63 -0.06 -6.24
N GLU A 22 -26.31 0.14 -7.37
CA GLU A 22 -25.62 0.54 -8.59
C GLU A 22 -25.02 1.92 -8.33
N VAL A 23 -23.73 1.95 -8.06
CA VAL A 23 -22.98 3.19 -8.11
C VAL A 23 -22.98 3.63 -9.57
N ILE A 24 -24.02 4.39 -9.96
CA ILE A 24 -24.05 5.04 -11.27
C ILE A 24 -22.91 6.05 -11.26
N PHE A 25 -21.78 5.66 -11.80
CA PHE A 25 -20.73 6.60 -12.18
C PHE A 25 -21.32 7.48 -13.29
N THR A 26 -21.98 8.57 -12.90
CA THR A 26 -22.18 9.68 -13.84
C THR A 26 -20.78 10.17 -14.20
N PRO A 27 -20.37 10.17 -15.48
CA PRO A 27 -19.12 10.75 -15.89
C PRO A 27 -19.17 12.23 -15.47
N THR A 28 -18.54 12.55 -14.36
CA THR A 28 -18.22 13.93 -14.01
C THR A 28 -17.34 14.45 -15.13
N ASP A 29 -17.55 15.69 -15.51
CA ASP A 29 -16.72 16.41 -16.49
C ASP A 29 -15.25 15.97 -16.29
N PRO A 30 -14.61 15.38 -17.33
CA PRO A 30 -13.21 14.93 -17.21
C PRO A 30 -12.26 16.03 -16.76
N SER A 31 -12.61 17.31 -17.00
CA SER A 31 -11.86 18.47 -16.53
C SER A 31 -11.96 18.69 -15.02
N ALA A 32 -12.95 18.09 -14.35
CA ALA A 32 -13.12 18.17 -12.89
C ALA A 32 -12.42 17.04 -12.13
N VAL A 33 -11.92 16.02 -12.83
CA VAL A 33 -11.20 14.89 -12.20
C VAL A 33 -9.79 15.31 -11.86
N LYS A 34 -9.54 15.57 -10.57
CA LYS A 34 -8.19 15.78 -10.07
C LYS A 34 -7.44 14.45 -10.05
N ARG A 35 -6.29 14.40 -10.70
CA ARG A 35 -5.39 13.25 -10.58
C ARG A 35 -4.84 13.20 -9.17
N THR A 36 -4.91 12.04 -8.55
CA THR A 36 -4.30 11.78 -7.25
C THR A 36 -3.23 10.71 -7.41
N SER A 37 -2.03 10.99 -6.96
CA SER A 37 -0.94 10.03 -6.93
C SER A 37 -0.98 9.21 -5.64
N LEU A 38 -0.53 7.97 -5.73
CA LEU A 38 -0.34 7.06 -4.61
C LEU A 38 1.15 6.85 -4.40
N LEU A 39 1.66 7.21 -3.23
CA LEU A 39 2.98 6.81 -2.76
C LEU A 39 2.82 5.66 -1.76
N ILE A 40 3.38 4.51 -2.07
CA ILE A 40 3.54 3.41 -1.12
C ILE A 40 4.97 3.46 -0.61
N GLU A 41 5.14 3.68 0.69
CA GLU A 41 6.41 3.60 1.39
C GLU A 41 6.51 2.26 2.11
N TYR A 42 7.60 1.53 1.89
CA TYR A 42 7.94 0.34 2.67
C TYR A 42 8.95 0.70 3.74
N SER A 43 8.55 0.52 4.98
CA SER A 43 9.25 0.97 6.17
C SER A 43 9.31 -0.14 7.22
N GLY A 44 10.12 0.05 8.27
CA GLY A 44 10.22 -0.93 9.33
C GLY A 44 10.75 -0.35 10.63
N TRP A 45 10.35 -0.95 11.74
CA TRP A 45 10.71 -0.56 13.09
C TRP A 45 12.24 -0.49 13.31
N GLN A 46 13.01 -1.38 12.69
CA GLN A 46 14.47 -1.46 12.86
C GLN A 46 15.24 -0.74 11.73
N CYS A 47 14.55 -0.07 10.85
CA CYS A 47 15.14 0.61 9.71
C CYS A 47 15.70 1.98 10.13
N VAL A 48 17.02 2.12 10.14
CA VAL A 48 17.72 3.32 10.62
C VAL A 48 17.44 4.55 9.75
N ASN A 49 17.28 4.37 8.43
CA ASN A 49 17.08 5.46 7.47
C ASN A 49 15.60 5.73 7.18
N CYS A 50 14.67 4.91 7.69
CA CYS A 50 13.25 5.10 7.43
C CYS A 50 12.67 6.40 7.99
N PRO A 51 13.12 6.94 9.12
CA PRO A 51 12.67 8.27 9.56
C PRO A 51 12.92 9.38 8.54
N THR A 52 14.05 9.38 7.85
CA THR A 52 14.35 10.38 6.80
C THR A 52 13.42 10.23 5.60
N ALA A 53 13.10 9.01 5.21
CA ALA A 53 12.13 8.77 4.13
C ALA A 53 10.70 9.20 4.52
N ALA A 54 10.32 8.98 5.78
CA ALA A 54 9.02 9.42 6.30
C ALA A 54 8.93 10.97 6.32
N GLU A 55 10.01 11.68 6.64
CA GLU A 55 10.08 13.14 6.53
C GLU A 55 9.89 13.60 5.08
N GLU A 56 10.54 12.95 4.11
CA GLU A 56 10.35 13.25 2.69
C GLU A 56 8.91 12.97 2.24
N ALA A 57 8.32 11.84 2.61
CA ALA A 57 6.93 11.52 2.33
C ALA A 57 5.96 12.57 2.91
N HIS A 58 6.26 13.07 4.11
CA HIS A 58 5.49 14.14 4.76
C HIS A 58 5.60 15.45 3.99
N HIS A 59 6.80 15.89 3.60
CA HIS A 59 7.01 17.08 2.78
C HIS A 59 6.27 17.00 1.44
N LEU A 60 6.33 15.84 0.78
CA LEU A 60 5.59 15.61 -0.45
C LEU A 60 4.08 15.69 -0.23
N LYS A 61 3.58 15.14 0.87
CA LYS A 61 2.16 15.24 1.24
C LYS A 61 1.74 16.69 1.49
N GLU A 62 2.56 17.49 2.15
CA GLU A 62 2.29 18.92 2.34
C GLU A 62 2.28 19.67 1.00
N GLN A 63 3.24 19.37 0.11
CA GLN A 63 3.35 20.01 -1.20
C GLN A 63 2.17 19.69 -2.12
N TYR A 64 1.75 18.43 -2.19
CA TYR A 64 0.70 17.96 -3.11
C TYR A 64 -0.70 17.92 -2.50
N GLY A 65 -0.82 18.06 -1.17
CA GLY A 65 -2.09 18.11 -0.46
C GLY A 65 -2.98 16.90 -0.75
N GLU A 66 -4.22 17.13 -1.14
CA GLU A 66 -5.18 16.07 -1.46
C GLU A 66 -4.84 15.29 -2.73
N ASN A 67 -3.93 15.80 -3.57
CA ASN A 67 -3.52 15.13 -4.79
C ASN A 67 -2.47 14.02 -4.56
N LEU A 68 -2.03 13.80 -3.32
CA LEU A 68 -1.14 12.71 -2.95
C LEU A 68 -1.74 11.90 -1.79
N VAL A 69 -1.84 10.59 -1.97
CA VAL A 69 -2.11 9.64 -0.89
C VAL A 69 -0.80 8.95 -0.55
N VAL A 70 -0.43 8.94 0.73
CA VAL A 70 0.74 8.21 1.24
C VAL A 70 0.24 7.04 2.07
N VAL A 71 0.74 5.84 1.75
CA VAL A 71 0.47 4.61 2.51
C VAL A 71 1.81 4.04 2.96
N VAL A 72 1.98 3.87 4.25
CA VAL A 72 3.16 3.22 4.83
C VAL A 72 2.85 1.76 5.09
N MET A 73 3.69 0.88 4.59
CA MET A 73 3.54 -0.57 4.72
C MET A 73 4.72 -1.19 5.45
N HIS A 74 4.40 -2.14 6.34
CA HIS A 74 5.38 -2.90 7.13
C HIS A 74 5.25 -4.39 6.79
N PRO A 75 5.88 -4.89 5.71
CA PRO A 75 5.80 -6.31 5.35
C PRO A 75 6.59 -7.18 6.32
N GLU A 76 5.96 -8.21 6.86
CA GLU A 76 6.56 -9.10 7.87
C GLU A 76 7.77 -9.88 7.34
N SER A 77 7.79 -10.17 6.04
CA SER A 77 8.88 -10.89 5.37
C SER A 77 10.21 -10.14 5.39
N ASN A 78 10.19 -8.81 5.60
CA ASN A 78 11.42 -8.01 5.66
C ASN A 78 11.98 -7.94 7.08
N PRO A 79 13.28 -8.20 7.31
CA PRO A 79 13.89 -8.19 8.64
C PRO A 79 13.76 -6.86 9.39
N ASN A 80 13.71 -5.73 8.66
CA ASN A 80 13.60 -4.40 9.27
C ASN A 80 12.27 -4.13 9.97
N THR A 81 11.25 -4.97 9.74
CA THR A 81 9.93 -4.85 10.39
C THR A 81 9.82 -5.66 11.68
N ARG A 82 10.84 -6.46 12.02
CA ARG A 82 10.80 -7.33 13.20
C ARG A 82 10.67 -6.52 14.48
N HIS A 83 9.66 -6.86 15.28
CA HIS A 83 9.32 -6.17 16.53
C HIS A 83 10.01 -6.76 17.77
N ASN A 84 10.96 -7.72 17.62
CA ASN A 84 11.78 -8.31 18.68
C ASN A 84 10.98 -8.72 19.92
N ASN A 85 9.89 -9.47 19.73
CA ASN A 85 8.98 -9.91 20.79
C ASN A 85 8.29 -8.76 21.57
N LYS A 86 8.16 -7.57 20.96
CA LYS A 86 7.39 -6.45 21.48
C LYS A 86 6.07 -6.30 20.69
N PRO A 87 4.99 -7.01 21.05
CA PRO A 87 3.74 -7.01 20.25
C PRO A 87 3.16 -5.61 20.02
N ALA A 88 3.35 -4.70 20.98
CA ALA A 88 2.90 -3.30 20.86
C ALA A 88 3.58 -2.52 19.73
N LEU A 89 4.69 -3.01 19.17
CA LEU A 89 5.44 -2.42 18.07
C LEU A 89 5.28 -3.22 16.77
N ASN A 90 4.34 -4.14 16.75
CA ASN A 90 4.02 -4.91 15.54
C ASN A 90 3.04 -4.11 14.67
N TYR A 91 3.56 -3.51 13.63
CA TYR A 91 2.80 -2.77 12.62
C TYR A 91 2.63 -3.58 11.32
N THR A 92 3.00 -4.87 11.33
CA THR A 92 2.88 -5.73 10.15
C THR A 92 1.44 -6.19 9.94
N CYS A 93 1.07 -6.42 8.69
CA CYS A 93 -0.17 -7.08 8.32
C CYS A 93 0.03 -7.99 7.09
N PRO A 94 -0.75 -9.08 6.96
CA PRO A 94 -0.62 -10.02 5.84
C PRO A 94 -0.81 -9.38 4.47
N GLU A 95 -1.66 -8.34 4.40
CA GLU A 95 -1.95 -7.60 3.18
C GLU A 95 -0.72 -6.82 2.70
N ALA A 96 -0.02 -6.14 3.62
CA ALA A 96 1.23 -5.44 3.31
C ALA A 96 2.29 -6.40 2.77
N ASP A 97 2.40 -7.58 3.37
CA ASP A 97 3.33 -8.62 2.92
C ASP A 97 2.97 -9.15 1.54
N SER A 98 1.68 -9.40 1.30
CA SER A 98 1.17 -9.87 0.02
C SER A 98 1.45 -8.88 -1.12
N ILE A 99 1.17 -7.59 -0.90
CA ILE A 99 1.42 -6.53 -1.87
C ILE A 99 2.93 -6.39 -2.12
N TYR A 100 3.73 -6.40 -1.06
CA TYR A 100 5.18 -6.30 -1.14
C TYR A 100 5.78 -7.42 -1.98
N MET A 101 5.42 -8.68 -1.71
CA MET A 101 5.90 -9.84 -2.47
C MET A 101 5.41 -9.83 -3.92
N MET A 102 4.15 -9.44 -4.17
CA MET A 102 3.62 -9.31 -5.53
C MET A 102 4.41 -8.29 -6.36
N MET A 103 4.95 -7.24 -5.73
CA MET A 103 5.82 -6.26 -6.37
C MET A 103 7.30 -6.71 -6.46
N GLY A 104 7.61 -7.95 -6.10
CA GLY A 104 8.96 -8.51 -6.15
C GLY A 104 9.82 -8.20 -4.93
N GLY A 105 9.19 -7.79 -3.83
CA GLY A 105 9.87 -7.59 -2.54
C GLY A 105 10.37 -8.90 -1.96
N THR A 106 11.51 -8.85 -1.29
CA THR A 106 12.18 -9.99 -0.67
C THR A 106 12.71 -9.61 0.71
N ASN A 107 13.15 -10.60 1.47
CA ASN A 107 13.79 -10.37 2.76
C ASN A 107 15.12 -9.59 2.67
N THR A 108 15.65 -9.39 1.47
CA THR A 108 16.90 -8.63 1.22
C THR A 108 16.66 -7.30 0.53
N THR A 109 15.41 -6.95 0.17
CA THR A 109 15.09 -5.64 -0.39
C THR A 109 15.46 -4.56 0.63
N PRO A 110 16.29 -3.58 0.26
CA PRO A 110 16.71 -2.53 1.18
C PRO A 110 15.55 -1.63 1.57
N PHE A 111 15.53 -1.19 2.84
CA PHE A 111 14.62 -0.18 3.36
C PHE A 111 15.40 1.10 3.74
N PRO A 112 14.81 2.30 3.62
CA PRO A 112 13.48 2.57 3.07
C PRO A 112 13.43 2.39 1.56
N THR A 113 12.28 1.99 1.04
CA THR A 113 11.99 1.99 -0.39
C THR A 113 10.51 2.27 -0.62
N GLY A 114 10.13 2.61 -1.83
CA GLY A 114 8.74 2.91 -2.12
C GLY A 114 8.40 2.78 -3.60
N ASN A 115 7.14 3.05 -3.89
CA ASN A 115 6.63 3.07 -5.25
C ASN A 115 5.59 4.18 -5.43
N VAL A 116 5.62 4.84 -6.57
CA VAL A 116 4.61 5.82 -6.97
C VAL A 116 3.71 5.22 -8.05
N ASN A 117 2.39 5.23 -7.79
CA ASN A 117 1.35 4.81 -8.73
C ASN A 117 1.51 3.38 -9.26
N LEU A 118 2.17 2.49 -8.51
CA LEU A 118 2.50 1.12 -8.93
C LEU A 118 3.29 1.06 -10.24
N PHE A 119 3.99 2.14 -10.59
CA PHE A 119 4.80 2.18 -11.80
C PHE A 119 5.99 1.25 -11.68
N LYS A 120 6.19 0.42 -12.71
CA LYS A 120 7.32 -0.50 -12.80
C LYS A 120 8.38 0.08 -13.74
N ASP A 121 9.51 0.46 -13.19
CA ASP A 121 10.70 0.79 -13.98
C ASP A 121 11.25 -0.46 -14.68
N VAL A 122 11.62 -0.32 -15.95
CA VAL A 122 12.10 -1.46 -16.77
C VAL A 122 13.43 -2.03 -16.28
N THR A 123 14.21 -1.25 -15.54
CA THR A 123 15.54 -1.62 -15.06
C THR A 123 15.58 -1.91 -13.56
N LYS A 124 14.77 -1.19 -12.77
CA LYS A 124 14.80 -1.23 -11.30
C LYS A 124 13.60 -1.96 -10.68
N GLY A 125 12.62 -2.35 -11.48
CA GLY A 125 11.39 -2.96 -10.98
C GLY A 125 10.44 -1.95 -10.33
N TYR A 126 9.75 -2.36 -9.25
CA TYR A 126 8.76 -1.51 -8.60
C TYR A 126 9.34 -0.62 -7.50
N PHE A 127 10.52 -0.90 -6.98
CA PHE A 127 11.06 -0.22 -5.81
C PHE A 127 11.98 0.92 -6.19
N ASN A 128 11.76 2.08 -5.59
CA ASN A 128 12.52 3.29 -5.80
C ASN A 128 13.02 3.84 -4.46
N ASP A 129 14.22 4.40 -4.49
CA ASP A 129 14.76 5.15 -3.36
C ASP A 129 13.93 6.42 -3.12
N PHE A 130 13.86 6.88 -1.88
CA PHE A 130 13.03 8.02 -1.49
C PHE A 130 13.45 9.34 -2.17
N ASP A 131 14.69 9.49 -2.60
CA ASP A 131 15.18 10.64 -3.37
C ASP A 131 14.56 10.75 -4.78
N LYS A 132 13.86 9.70 -5.25
CA LYS A 132 13.17 9.66 -6.55
C LYS A 132 11.66 9.93 -6.44
N TRP A 133 11.08 9.92 -5.25
CA TRP A 133 9.64 10.02 -5.10
C TRP A 133 9.09 11.34 -5.64
N ALA A 134 9.74 12.48 -5.31
CA ALA A 134 9.35 13.79 -5.84
C ALA A 134 9.29 13.81 -7.38
N THR A 135 10.33 13.27 -8.03
CA THR A 135 10.41 13.19 -9.50
C THR A 135 9.29 12.31 -10.06
N ASN A 136 9.09 11.12 -9.47
CA ASN A 136 8.09 10.18 -9.95
C ASN A 136 6.67 10.71 -9.77
N ILE A 137 6.40 11.43 -8.67
CA ILE A 137 5.11 12.09 -8.45
C ILE A 137 4.91 13.20 -9.49
N SER A 138 5.90 14.07 -9.73
CA SER A 138 5.77 15.16 -10.69
C SER A 138 5.50 14.65 -12.11
N GLN A 139 6.10 13.55 -12.51
CA GLN A 139 5.86 12.90 -13.80
C GLN A 139 4.43 12.37 -13.96
N ALA A 140 3.77 12.01 -12.87
CA ALA A 140 2.39 11.55 -12.91
C ALA A 140 1.38 12.68 -13.21
N TYR A 141 1.79 13.95 -13.08
CA TYR A 141 0.98 15.14 -13.37
C TYR A 141 1.32 15.81 -14.72
N SER A 142 2.38 15.37 -15.38
CA SER A 142 2.75 15.83 -16.74
C SER A 142 2.03 15.00 -17.80
#